data_d9e5a79c1a739885833d3444ebc15f6a
#
_entry.id   d9e5a79c1a739885833d3444ebc15f6a
#
_cell.length_a   1.000
_cell.length_b   1.000
_cell.length_c   1.000
_cell.angle_alpha   90.00
_cell.angle_beta   90.00
_cell.angle_gamma   90.00
#
_symmetry.space_group_name_H-M   'P 1'
#
loop_
_entity.id
_entity.type
_entity.pdbx_description
1 polymer ?
#
loop_
_entity_poly.entity_id
_entity_poly.type
_entity_poly.pdbx_seq_one_letter_code
_entity_poly.pdbx_strand_id
1 'polypeptide(L)'
;MSKKQNNKIIINILDPNLMDFSQKKFNINLNRVAFIFLVILFFIILYSTRVIYLSSKTLQSNSYKNNVISRADITDRNGNYISKSVFTFNLGIDPKLVKDKKKLLLKLKYTFPDKDFTDIKKKIYGQKFFYIEKKLTPEKYQQVKLLGEKSIRTEQKITRIYPDKNLFSHVVGQIDDDNYGISGLEKSYNKKLTDGRNKLTLTLDKELQFIIRNELLNSQKIFKNVGGAGILMNIKNGEILSLVSVPDFDLNSREDISNIKYINRATKGVYELGSV
;
A
#
# COMPACT_ATOMS: atom_id res chain seq x y z
N MET A 1 -18.54 75.52 27.65
CA MET A 1 -19.46 75.06 26.62
C MET A 1 -18.66 74.69 25.36
N SER A 2 -18.32 73.43 25.18
CA SER A 2 -17.54 72.94 24.02
C SER A 2 -18.49 72.46 22.90
N LYS A 3 -18.44 73.16 21.76
CA LYS A 3 -19.22 72.75 20.57
C LYS A 3 -18.61 71.51 19.95
N LYS A 4 -19.38 70.40 19.99
CA LYS A 4 -19.06 69.19 19.18
C LYS A 4 -19.16 69.56 17.68
N GLN A 5 -18.03 69.61 16.99
CA GLN A 5 -17.99 69.65 15.54
C GLN A 5 -18.42 68.28 15.00
N ASN A 6 -19.58 68.23 14.34
CA ASN A 6 -20.01 67.05 13.56
C ASN A 6 -19.22 67.00 12.28
N ASN A 7 -18.27 66.09 12.14
CA ASN A 7 -17.57 65.79 10.90
C ASN A 7 -18.56 65.11 9.93
N LYS A 8 -19.02 65.84 8.94
CA LYS A 8 -19.86 65.31 7.86
C LYS A 8 -18.97 65.15 6.61
N ILE A 9 -18.88 63.95 6.12
CA ILE A 9 -18.27 63.71 4.80
C ILE A 9 -19.35 63.78 3.76
N ILE A 10 -19.18 64.68 2.78
CA ILE A 10 -20.09 64.80 1.64
C ILE A 10 -19.42 64.09 0.45
N ILE A 11 -20.00 62.97 0.01
CA ILE A 11 -19.56 62.27 -1.20
C ILE A 11 -20.45 62.71 -2.34
N ASN A 12 -19.86 63.42 -3.32
CA ASN A 12 -20.53 63.77 -4.59
C ASN A 12 -20.27 62.64 -5.58
N ILE A 13 -21.31 61.90 -5.94
CA ILE A 13 -21.27 60.96 -7.05
C ILE A 13 -21.80 61.68 -8.28
N LEU A 14 -20.90 62.07 -9.18
CA LEU A 14 -21.22 62.62 -10.48
C LEU A 14 -21.24 61.46 -11.49
N ASP A 15 -22.40 61.09 -11.96
CA ASP A 15 -22.56 60.26 -13.14
C ASP A 15 -22.97 61.17 -14.30
N PRO A 16 -22.14 61.35 -15.37
CA PRO A 16 -22.37 62.35 -16.41
C PRO A 16 -23.52 62.00 -17.38
N ASN A 17 -24.15 60.84 -17.27
CA ASN A 17 -25.14 60.38 -18.28
C ASN A 17 -26.59 60.28 -17.79
N LEU A 18 -26.90 60.77 -16.59
CA LEU A 18 -28.30 60.78 -16.12
C LEU A 18 -28.76 62.25 -15.89
N MET A 19 -29.41 62.79 -16.92
CA MET A 19 -30.23 63.98 -16.72
C MET A 19 -31.34 63.64 -15.73
N ASP A 20 -31.45 64.53 -14.75
CA ASP A 20 -32.61 64.62 -13.84
C ASP A 20 -32.73 63.63 -12.70
N PHE A 21 -31.74 63.59 -11.82
CA PHE A 21 -31.97 63.13 -10.47
C PHE A 21 -31.55 64.19 -9.46
N SER A 22 -32.56 64.70 -8.73
CA SER A 22 -32.34 65.58 -7.60
C SER A 22 -31.21 65.08 -6.70
N GLN A 23 -30.21 65.91 -6.42
CA GLN A 23 -29.07 65.58 -5.55
C GLN A 23 -29.58 65.17 -4.18
N LYS A 24 -29.77 63.88 -3.93
CA LYS A 24 -29.95 63.35 -2.58
C LYS A 24 -28.63 63.41 -1.86
N LYS A 25 -28.44 64.45 -1.06
CA LYS A 25 -27.30 64.55 -0.12
C LYS A 25 -27.45 63.41 0.92
N PHE A 26 -26.68 62.36 0.73
CA PHE A 26 -26.57 61.29 1.77
C PHE A 26 -25.71 61.81 2.91
N ASN A 27 -26.36 62.20 3.99
CA ASN A 27 -25.66 62.51 5.24
C ASN A 27 -25.27 61.18 5.93
N ILE A 28 -24.05 60.72 5.68
CA ILE A 28 -23.51 59.50 6.31
C ILE A 28 -23.04 59.89 7.73
N ASN A 29 -23.67 59.29 8.74
CA ASN A 29 -23.24 59.48 10.13
C ASN A 29 -22.01 58.61 10.37
N LEU A 30 -20.83 59.27 10.48
CA LEU A 30 -19.54 58.60 10.61
C LEU A 30 -19.51 57.59 11.78
N ASN A 31 -20.19 57.92 12.89
CA ASN A 31 -20.27 57.03 14.04
C ASN A 31 -21.02 55.70 13.76
N ARG A 32 -22.04 55.75 12.91
CA ARG A 32 -22.76 54.51 12.48
C ARG A 32 -21.90 53.65 11.57
N VAL A 33 -21.16 54.27 10.65
CA VAL A 33 -20.24 53.57 9.78
C VAL A 33 -19.10 52.92 10.60
N ALA A 34 -18.51 53.68 11.54
CA ALA A 34 -17.49 53.17 12.44
C ALA A 34 -18.00 52.00 13.29
N PHE A 35 -19.25 52.07 13.77
CA PHE A 35 -19.85 50.97 14.51
C PHE A 35 -20.02 49.71 13.67
N ILE A 36 -20.47 49.84 12.41
CA ILE A 36 -20.58 48.69 11.50
C ILE A 36 -19.20 48.06 11.25
N PHE A 37 -18.17 48.88 11.02
CA PHE A 37 -16.79 48.36 10.86
C PHE A 37 -16.29 47.64 12.10
N LEU A 38 -16.58 48.16 13.31
CA LEU A 38 -16.22 47.48 14.57
C LEU A 38 -16.93 46.12 14.71
N VAL A 39 -18.20 46.03 14.34
CA VAL A 39 -18.94 44.77 14.37
C VAL A 39 -18.36 43.75 13.37
N ILE A 40 -18.05 44.21 12.17
CA ILE A 40 -17.40 43.34 11.16
C ILE A 40 -16.03 42.87 11.64
N LEU A 41 -15.23 43.77 12.17
CA LEU A 41 -13.90 43.47 12.73
C LEU A 41 -14.00 42.43 13.88
N PHE A 42 -15.00 42.58 14.74
CA PHE A 42 -15.26 41.63 15.83
C PHE A 42 -15.56 40.22 15.28
N PHE A 43 -16.39 40.10 14.27
CA PHE A 43 -16.70 38.79 13.64
C PHE A 43 -15.46 38.22 12.93
N ILE A 44 -14.64 39.05 12.28
CA ILE A 44 -13.38 38.61 11.65
C ILE A 44 -12.42 38.05 12.71
N ILE A 45 -12.26 38.72 13.84
CA ILE A 45 -11.40 38.25 14.93
C ILE A 45 -11.95 36.94 15.49
N LEU A 46 -13.26 36.84 15.73
CA LEU A 46 -13.91 35.63 16.25
C LEU A 46 -13.76 34.46 15.30
N TYR A 47 -13.89 34.70 14.00
CA TYR A 47 -13.66 33.68 12.98
C TYR A 47 -12.17 33.28 12.90
N SER A 48 -11.26 34.24 12.94
CA SER A 48 -9.82 34.01 12.94
C SER A 48 -9.36 33.18 14.12
N THR A 49 -9.86 33.47 15.32
CA THR A 49 -9.53 32.68 16.54
C THR A 49 -10.06 31.24 16.40
N ARG A 50 -11.23 31.05 15.79
CA ARG A 50 -11.77 29.72 15.50
C ARG A 50 -10.92 28.95 14.50
N VAL A 51 -10.42 29.61 13.45
CA VAL A 51 -9.55 29.00 12.45
C VAL A 51 -8.21 28.61 13.08
N ILE A 52 -7.62 29.48 13.91
CA ILE A 52 -6.39 29.19 14.66
C ILE A 52 -6.60 28.02 15.63
N TYR A 53 -7.72 27.99 16.35
CA TYR A 53 -8.07 26.88 17.24
C TYR A 53 -8.27 25.56 16.47
N LEU A 54 -8.90 25.57 15.30
CA LEU A 54 -9.06 24.39 14.45
C LEU A 54 -7.72 23.96 13.82
N SER A 55 -6.85 24.91 13.52
CA SER A 55 -5.48 24.64 13.00
C SER A 55 -4.54 24.14 14.10
N SER A 56 -4.67 24.60 15.34
CA SER A 56 -3.88 24.15 16.49
C SER A 56 -4.37 22.82 17.08
N LYS A 57 -5.66 22.48 16.94
CA LYS A 57 -6.01 21.06 16.89
C LYS A 57 -5.22 20.53 15.72
N THR A 58 -3.98 20.07 16.03
CA THR A 58 -3.33 19.11 15.16
C THR A 58 -4.47 18.29 14.62
N LEU A 59 -4.70 18.37 13.33
CA LEU A 59 -5.25 17.26 12.61
C LEU A 59 -4.41 16.10 13.15
N GLN A 60 -4.87 15.46 14.24
CA GLN A 60 -4.70 14.05 14.32
C GLN A 60 -5.22 13.67 12.94
N SER A 61 -4.28 13.70 12.01
CA SER A 61 -4.43 12.93 10.83
C SER A 61 -5.06 11.67 11.42
N ASN A 62 -6.36 11.54 11.28
CA ASN A 62 -6.97 10.28 11.01
C ASN A 62 -6.36 9.92 9.62
N SER A 63 -5.03 9.85 9.56
CA SER A 63 -4.41 8.67 9.08
C SER A 63 -5.35 7.67 9.69
N TYR A 64 -6.28 7.18 8.86
CA TYR A 64 -6.76 5.85 9.02
C TYR A 64 -5.45 5.04 9.10
N LYS A 65 -4.85 5.02 10.27
CA LYS A 65 -4.33 3.82 10.84
C LYS A 65 -5.59 2.96 10.93
N ASN A 66 -6.04 2.50 9.76
CA ASN A 66 -6.34 1.11 9.65
C ASN A 66 -5.13 0.54 10.38
N ASN A 67 -5.32 0.13 11.61
CA ASN A 67 -4.45 -0.82 12.24
C ASN A 67 -4.60 -2.07 11.39
N VAL A 68 -4.14 -1.97 10.15
CA VAL A 68 -3.87 -3.11 9.29
C VAL A 68 -2.66 -3.67 10.00
N ILE A 69 -2.97 -4.51 10.99
CA ILE A 69 -1.97 -5.18 11.78
C ILE A 69 -1.15 -5.93 10.75
N SER A 70 0.03 -5.39 10.50
CA SER A 70 0.96 -6.00 9.57
C SER A 70 1.33 -7.34 10.17
N ARG A 71 1.11 -8.41 9.42
CA ARG A 71 1.49 -9.75 9.84
C ARG A 71 2.97 -9.76 10.20
N ALA A 72 3.35 -10.33 11.36
CA ALA A 72 4.71 -10.34 11.87
C ALA A 72 5.68 -10.99 10.89
N ASP A 73 6.88 -10.44 10.78
CA ASP A 73 7.92 -10.98 9.90
C ASP A 73 8.43 -12.34 10.44
N ILE A 74 8.87 -13.21 9.52
CA ILE A 74 9.55 -14.46 9.83
C ILE A 74 11.01 -14.32 9.39
N THR A 75 11.94 -14.67 10.30
CA THR A 75 13.38 -14.62 10.02
C THR A 75 14.02 -15.97 10.28
N ASP A 76 15.17 -16.21 9.66
CA ASP A 76 16.06 -17.30 10.02
C ASP A 76 16.78 -17.00 11.34
N ARG A 77 17.66 -17.93 11.79
CA ARG A 77 18.45 -17.78 13.02
C ARG A 77 19.40 -16.59 12.98
N ASN A 78 19.84 -16.17 11.78
CA ASN A 78 20.79 -15.09 11.56
C ASN A 78 20.11 -13.73 11.35
N GLY A 79 18.76 -13.69 11.39
CA GLY A 79 17.98 -12.48 11.20
C GLY A 79 17.63 -12.17 9.74
N ASN A 80 17.99 -13.03 8.77
CA ASN A 80 17.59 -12.87 7.37
C ASN A 80 16.07 -13.05 7.22
N TYR A 81 15.44 -12.17 6.47
CA TYR A 81 14.00 -12.25 6.24
C TYR A 81 13.63 -13.42 5.34
N ILE A 82 12.83 -14.34 5.87
CA ILE A 82 12.19 -15.43 5.14
C ILE A 82 10.85 -14.97 4.59
N SER A 83 10.10 -14.22 5.39
CA SER A 83 8.89 -13.53 4.93
C SER A 83 8.74 -12.17 5.61
N LYS A 84 8.26 -11.20 4.86
CA LYS A 84 8.07 -9.82 5.29
C LYS A 84 6.78 -9.24 4.76
N SER A 85 6.12 -8.43 5.59
CA SER A 85 4.96 -7.66 5.18
C SER A 85 5.37 -6.26 4.73
N VAL A 86 5.04 -5.87 3.50
CA VAL A 86 5.41 -4.58 2.92
C VAL A 86 4.19 -3.87 2.36
N PHE A 87 4.26 -2.54 2.34
CA PHE A 87 3.26 -1.74 1.65
C PHE A 87 3.46 -1.83 0.15
N THR A 88 2.41 -2.17 -0.55
CA THR A 88 2.33 -2.16 -2.02
C THR A 88 1.13 -1.36 -2.47
N PHE A 89 1.08 -1.03 -3.74
CA PHE A 89 -0.01 -0.28 -4.31
C PHE A 89 -0.63 -1.03 -5.49
N ASN A 90 -1.95 -1.15 -5.51
CA ASN A 90 -2.67 -1.60 -6.67
C ASN A 90 -2.99 -0.41 -7.55
N LEU A 91 -2.69 -0.50 -8.83
CA LEU A 91 -2.93 0.53 -9.83
C LEU A 91 -4.15 0.16 -10.67
N GLY A 92 -5.20 0.93 -10.54
CA GLY A 92 -6.40 0.81 -11.36
C GLY A 92 -6.65 2.03 -12.23
N ILE A 93 -7.38 1.86 -13.31
CA ILE A 93 -7.85 2.94 -14.18
C ILE A 93 -9.36 2.93 -14.25
N ASP A 94 -9.93 4.11 -14.09
CA ASP A 94 -11.34 4.38 -14.40
C ASP A 94 -11.43 5.03 -15.80
N PRO A 95 -11.84 4.26 -16.85
CA PRO A 95 -11.89 4.77 -18.21
C PRO A 95 -12.83 5.94 -18.42
N LYS A 96 -13.85 6.10 -17.54
CA LYS A 96 -14.81 7.22 -17.60
C LYS A 96 -14.18 8.55 -17.28
N LEU A 97 -13.09 8.56 -16.51
CA LEU A 97 -12.38 9.76 -16.07
C LEU A 97 -11.20 10.11 -16.99
N VAL A 98 -10.92 9.29 -18.01
CA VAL A 98 -9.82 9.53 -18.95
C VAL A 98 -10.20 10.61 -19.96
N LYS A 99 -9.55 11.75 -19.90
CA LYS A 99 -9.76 12.86 -20.84
C LYS A 99 -9.14 12.58 -22.22
N ASP A 100 -7.89 12.17 -22.24
CA ASP A 100 -7.13 11.83 -23.46
C ASP A 100 -6.58 10.40 -23.37
N LYS A 101 -7.27 9.48 -24.02
CA LYS A 101 -6.94 8.05 -24.02
C LYS A 101 -5.61 7.75 -24.70
N LYS A 102 -5.27 8.49 -25.78
CA LYS A 102 -4.01 8.30 -26.51
C LYS A 102 -2.82 8.75 -25.68
N LYS A 103 -2.92 9.93 -25.06
CA LYS A 103 -1.87 10.46 -24.17
C LYS A 103 -1.64 9.58 -22.96
N LEU A 104 -2.73 9.10 -22.32
CA LEU A 104 -2.62 8.17 -21.20
C LEU A 104 -1.91 6.88 -21.60
N LEU A 105 -2.27 6.29 -22.74
CA LEU A 105 -1.62 5.07 -23.25
C LEU A 105 -0.12 5.26 -23.47
N LEU A 106 0.31 6.38 -24.04
CA LEU A 106 1.73 6.69 -24.23
C LEU A 106 2.47 6.80 -22.89
N LYS A 107 1.89 7.54 -21.92
CA LYS A 107 2.47 7.68 -20.58
C LYS A 107 2.61 6.32 -19.89
N LEU A 108 1.57 5.49 -19.94
CA LEU A 108 1.58 4.15 -19.34
C LEU A 108 2.59 3.23 -20.01
N LYS A 109 2.71 3.28 -21.34
CA LYS A 109 3.71 2.48 -22.08
C LYS A 109 5.13 2.85 -21.68
N TYR A 110 5.39 4.14 -21.45
CA TYR A 110 6.69 4.59 -20.94
C TYR A 110 6.96 4.10 -19.50
N THR A 111 5.93 4.10 -18.65
CA THR A 111 6.07 3.68 -17.24
C THR A 111 6.16 2.15 -17.08
N PHE A 112 5.53 1.41 -17.98
CA PHE A 112 5.44 -0.06 -17.95
C PHE A 112 5.81 -0.67 -19.31
N PRO A 113 7.09 -0.57 -19.73
CA PRO A 113 7.50 -1.02 -21.06
C PRO A 113 7.30 -2.52 -21.28
N ASP A 114 7.36 -3.32 -20.22
CA ASP A 114 7.29 -4.79 -20.28
C ASP A 114 5.88 -5.36 -20.40
N LYS A 115 4.84 -4.50 -20.43
CA LYS A 115 3.44 -4.95 -20.50
C LYS A 115 2.91 -5.00 -21.94
N ASP A 116 2.06 -5.99 -22.18
CA ASP A 116 1.25 -6.01 -23.39
C ASP A 116 0.12 -4.96 -23.32
N PHE A 117 0.21 -3.96 -24.18
CA PHE A 117 -0.75 -2.88 -24.26
C PHE A 117 -1.96 -3.17 -25.15
N THR A 118 -2.04 -4.33 -25.80
CA THR A 118 -3.16 -4.71 -26.66
C THR A 118 -4.46 -4.79 -25.86
N ASP A 119 -4.43 -5.52 -24.76
CA ASP A 119 -5.57 -5.65 -23.85
C ASP A 119 -5.85 -4.40 -23.04
N ILE A 120 -4.79 -3.72 -22.57
CA ILE A 120 -4.91 -2.46 -21.83
C ILE A 120 -5.60 -1.40 -22.71
N LYS A 121 -5.23 -1.32 -23.98
CA LYS A 121 -5.87 -0.43 -24.95
C LYS A 121 -7.37 -0.71 -25.06
N LYS A 122 -7.77 -1.97 -25.25
CA LYS A 122 -9.20 -2.35 -25.31
C LYS A 122 -9.94 -1.92 -24.06
N LYS A 123 -9.36 -2.15 -22.86
CA LYS A 123 -9.96 -1.79 -21.56
C LYS A 123 -10.07 -0.28 -21.34
N ILE A 124 -9.10 0.52 -21.78
CA ILE A 124 -9.14 1.99 -21.71
C ILE A 124 -10.24 2.57 -22.62
N TYR A 125 -10.50 1.93 -23.76
CA TYR A 125 -11.61 2.34 -24.62
C TYR A 125 -12.97 1.81 -24.15
N GLY A 126 -12.99 0.92 -23.17
CA GLY A 126 -14.18 0.46 -22.48
C GLY A 126 -14.74 1.47 -21.47
N GLN A 127 -15.61 0.99 -20.58
CA GLN A 127 -16.24 1.81 -19.54
C GLN A 127 -16.07 1.24 -18.11
N LYS A 128 -15.54 0.03 -17.99
CA LYS A 128 -15.38 -0.65 -16.70
C LYS A 128 -14.02 -0.36 -16.10
N PHE A 129 -14.02 -0.09 -14.78
CA PHE A 129 -12.79 0.00 -14.01
C PHE A 129 -11.98 -1.31 -14.13
N PHE A 130 -10.66 -1.20 -14.23
CA PHE A 130 -9.75 -2.36 -14.28
C PHE A 130 -8.41 -2.05 -13.64
N TYR A 131 -7.75 -3.09 -13.12
CA TYR A 131 -6.38 -2.97 -12.62
C TYR A 131 -5.38 -3.18 -13.75
N ILE A 132 -4.35 -2.32 -13.80
CA ILE A 132 -3.19 -2.47 -14.70
C ILE A 132 -2.11 -3.30 -14.03
N GLU A 133 -1.85 -2.98 -12.75
CA GLU A 133 -0.80 -3.62 -11.98
C GLU A 133 -1.25 -3.78 -10.54
N LYS A 134 -0.87 -4.91 -9.96
CA LYS A 134 -1.05 -5.17 -8.53
C LYS A 134 0.33 -5.28 -7.88
N LYS A 135 0.42 -4.97 -6.60
CA LYS A 135 1.66 -5.08 -5.81
C LYS A 135 2.80 -4.20 -6.34
N LEU A 136 2.49 -2.98 -6.82
CA LEU A 136 3.51 -1.99 -7.17
C LEU A 136 4.40 -1.67 -5.97
N THR A 137 5.69 -1.55 -6.24
CA THR A 137 6.63 -1.02 -5.24
C THR A 137 6.40 0.47 -4.99
N PRO A 138 6.84 1.00 -3.83
CA PRO A 138 6.73 2.43 -3.54
C PRO A 138 7.38 3.33 -4.59
N GLU A 139 8.51 2.92 -5.16
CA GLU A 139 9.23 3.66 -6.20
C GLU A 139 8.40 3.75 -7.49
N LYS A 140 7.85 2.63 -7.93
CA LYS A 140 6.99 2.56 -9.12
C LYS A 140 5.70 3.37 -8.91
N TYR A 141 5.16 3.34 -7.70
CA TYR A 141 4.00 4.15 -7.33
C TYR A 141 4.29 5.66 -7.45
N GLN A 142 5.46 6.11 -7.00
CA GLN A 142 5.85 7.52 -7.16
C GLN A 142 5.93 7.94 -8.64
N GLN A 143 6.48 7.09 -9.50
CA GLN A 143 6.51 7.34 -10.95
C GLN A 143 5.10 7.49 -11.54
N VAL A 144 4.17 6.62 -11.12
CA VAL A 144 2.77 6.69 -11.56
C VAL A 144 2.09 7.97 -11.05
N LYS A 145 2.35 8.37 -9.80
CA LYS A 145 1.79 9.59 -9.21
C LYS A 145 2.22 10.85 -9.99
N LEU A 146 3.46 10.87 -10.49
CA LEU A 146 3.98 11.98 -11.30
C LEU A 146 3.26 12.13 -12.65
N LEU A 147 2.54 11.11 -13.15
CA LEU A 147 1.75 11.22 -14.37
C LEU A 147 0.60 12.23 -14.24
N GLY A 148 0.15 12.53 -13.01
CA GLY A 148 -0.87 13.54 -12.73
C GLY A 148 -2.25 13.25 -13.32
N GLU A 149 -2.58 11.98 -13.59
CA GLU A 149 -3.82 11.59 -14.27
C GLU A 149 -4.93 11.25 -13.27
N LYS A 150 -6.02 12.02 -13.30
CA LYS A 150 -7.16 11.82 -12.39
C LYS A 150 -7.91 10.49 -12.58
N SER A 151 -7.75 9.85 -13.74
CA SER A 151 -8.32 8.55 -14.06
C SER A 151 -7.60 7.38 -13.39
N ILE A 152 -6.39 7.62 -12.88
CA ILE A 152 -5.60 6.63 -12.17
C ILE A 152 -6.03 6.60 -10.70
N ARG A 153 -6.45 5.42 -10.24
CA ARG A 153 -6.76 5.16 -8.85
C ARG A 153 -5.73 4.20 -8.28
N THR A 154 -5.19 4.57 -7.14
CA THR A 154 -4.23 3.74 -6.41
C THR A 154 -4.80 3.34 -5.07
N GLU A 155 -4.69 2.07 -4.74
CA GLU A 155 -5.10 1.49 -3.47
C GLU A 155 -3.87 0.94 -2.77
N GLN A 156 -3.61 1.42 -1.55
CA GLN A 156 -2.53 0.90 -0.73
C GLN A 156 -2.97 -0.42 -0.09
N LYS A 157 -2.14 -1.45 -0.21
CA LYS A 157 -2.37 -2.75 0.40
C LYS A 157 -1.09 -3.25 1.09
N ILE A 158 -1.24 -3.96 2.20
CA ILE A 158 -0.13 -4.73 2.79
C ILE A 158 -0.06 -6.06 2.08
N THR A 159 1.12 -6.38 1.58
CA THR A 159 1.38 -7.63 0.86
C THR A 159 2.49 -8.39 1.55
N ARG A 160 2.30 -9.69 1.73
CA ARG A 160 3.32 -10.62 2.20
C ARG A 160 4.27 -10.94 1.07
N ILE A 161 5.57 -10.76 1.29
CA ILE A 161 6.62 -11.08 0.35
C ILE A 161 7.55 -12.12 0.94
N TYR A 162 7.96 -13.06 0.11
CA TYR A 162 8.92 -14.12 0.42
C TYR A 162 10.17 -13.89 -0.45
N PRO A 163 11.23 -13.24 0.09
CA PRO A 163 12.39 -12.81 -0.71
C PRO A 163 13.07 -13.97 -1.43
N ASP A 164 13.18 -15.11 -0.77
CA ASP A 164 13.86 -16.31 -1.28
C ASP A 164 12.94 -17.25 -2.08
N LYS A 165 11.73 -16.80 -2.41
CA LYS A 165 10.76 -17.50 -3.26
C LYS A 165 10.51 -18.96 -2.82
N ASN A 166 11.28 -19.89 -3.40
CA ASN A 166 11.09 -21.34 -3.23
C ASN A 166 11.77 -21.90 -1.98
N LEU A 167 12.84 -21.25 -1.50
CA LEU A 167 13.80 -21.86 -0.57
C LEU A 167 13.18 -22.43 0.72
N PHE A 168 12.14 -21.76 1.23
CA PHE A 168 11.46 -22.13 2.46
C PHE A 168 10.01 -22.57 2.27
N SER A 169 9.62 -22.90 1.02
CA SER A 169 8.23 -23.10 0.63
C SER A 169 7.46 -24.09 1.51
N HIS A 170 8.03 -25.25 1.77
CA HIS A 170 7.38 -26.31 2.53
C HIS A 170 7.38 -26.09 4.05
N VAL A 171 8.29 -25.26 4.56
CA VAL A 171 8.33 -24.92 5.99
C VAL A 171 7.40 -23.76 6.29
N VAL A 172 7.57 -22.66 5.57
CA VAL A 172 6.83 -21.43 5.83
C VAL A 172 5.38 -21.53 5.37
N GLY A 173 5.15 -22.08 4.18
CA GLY A 173 3.82 -22.18 3.60
C GLY A 173 3.30 -20.86 3.09
N GLN A 174 1.99 -20.80 2.82
CA GLN A 174 1.33 -19.67 2.14
C GLN A 174 0.22 -19.09 2.99
N ILE A 175 -0.14 -17.84 2.65
CA ILE A 175 -1.33 -17.13 3.16
C ILE A 175 -2.36 -16.98 2.05
N ASP A 176 -3.62 -16.75 2.38
CA ASP A 176 -4.69 -16.37 1.43
C ASP A 176 -4.70 -14.86 1.14
N ASP A 177 -5.67 -14.38 0.36
CA ASP A 177 -5.82 -12.96 0.00
C ASP A 177 -6.23 -12.08 1.18
N ASP A 178 -6.79 -12.69 2.22
CA ASP A 178 -7.21 -12.05 3.47
C ASP A 178 -6.13 -12.09 4.55
N ASN A 179 -4.90 -12.50 4.18
CA ASN A 179 -3.75 -12.68 5.07
C ASN A 179 -3.90 -13.79 6.12
N TYR A 180 -4.75 -14.80 5.90
CA TYR A 180 -4.77 -16.00 6.73
C TYR A 180 -3.78 -17.03 6.24
N GLY A 181 -3.09 -17.68 7.19
CA GLY A 181 -2.18 -18.79 6.89
C GLY A 181 -2.93 -20.03 6.46
N ILE A 182 -2.69 -20.54 5.25
CA ILE A 182 -3.33 -21.72 4.69
C ILE A 182 -2.46 -22.97 4.79
N SER A 183 -1.14 -22.82 4.89
CA SER A 183 -0.20 -23.95 5.03
C SER A 183 1.03 -23.58 5.85
N GLY A 184 1.82 -24.57 6.27
CA GLY A 184 3.10 -24.42 6.94
C GLY A 184 3.04 -23.62 8.25
N LEU A 185 4.13 -22.93 8.56
CA LEU A 185 4.23 -22.07 9.74
C LEU A 185 3.28 -20.88 9.69
N GLU A 186 2.97 -20.37 8.51
CA GLU A 186 1.99 -19.30 8.33
C GLU A 186 0.62 -19.72 8.89
N LYS A 187 0.22 -20.99 8.69
CA LYS A 187 -1.01 -21.56 9.26
C LYS A 187 -0.85 -21.89 10.74
N SER A 188 0.19 -22.60 11.12
CA SER A 188 0.37 -23.10 12.50
C SER A 188 0.51 -21.96 13.50
N TYR A 189 1.21 -20.88 13.13
CA TYR A 189 1.40 -19.69 13.94
C TYR A 189 0.49 -18.52 13.56
N ASN A 190 -0.63 -18.79 12.88
CA ASN A 190 -1.49 -17.73 12.32
C ASN A 190 -1.85 -16.67 13.36
N LYS A 191 -2.33 -17.05 14.55
CA LYS A 191 -2.70 -16.12 15.64
C LYS A 191 -1.53 -15.25 16.07
N LYS A 192 -0.35 -15.84 16.28
CA LYS A 192 0.86 -15.13 16.71
C LYS A 192 1.36 -14.17 15.64
N LEU A 193 1.30 -14.57 14.37
CA LEU A 193 1.75 -13.76 13.26
C LEU A 193 0.78 -12.61 12.96
N THR A 194 -0.52 -12.80 13.09
CA THR A 194 -1.52 -11.73 12.89
C THR A 194 -1.54 -10.71 14.02
N ASP A 195 -1.05 -11.04 15.23
CA ASP A 195 -0.86 -10.06 16.30
C ASP A 195 0.19 -8.99 15.95
N GLY A 196 1.11 -9.30 15.04
CA GLY A 196 2.02 -8.34 14.40
C GLY A 196 3.09 -7.74 15.32
N ARG A 197 3.10 -8.06 16.62
CA ARG A 197 3.96 -7.39 17.61
C ARG A 197 5.41 -7.85 17.57
N ASN A 198 5.62 -9.15 17.42
CA ASN A 198 6.95 -9.76 17.53
C ASN A 198 7.26 -10.61 16.30
N LYS A 199 8.44 -10.42 15.70
CA LYS A 199 8.94 -11.29 14.66
C LYS A 199 9.07 -12.74 15.14
N LEU A 200 8.85 -13.69 14.24
CA LEU A 200 9.06 -15.11 14.48
C LEU A 200 10.45 -15.49 13.97
N THR A 201 11.38 -15.76 14.87
CA THR A 201 12.72 -16.25 14.50
C THR A 201 12.72 -17.77 14.51
N LEU A 202 13.18 -18.38 13.41
CA LEU A 202 13.31 -19.81 13.23
C LEU A 202 14.72 -20.28 13.56
N THR A 203 14.88 -21.56 13.84
CA THR A 203 16.19 -22.21 13.99
C THR A 203 16.87 -22.49 12.66
N LEU A 204 16.15 -22.36 11.55
CA LEU A 204 16.67 -22.58 10.21
C LEU A 204 17.80 -21.61 9.88
N ASP A 205 18.76 -22.10 9.10
CA ASP A 205 19.87 -21.34 8.54
C ASP A 205 19.70 -21.26 7.03
N LYS A 206 19.67 -20.04 6.48
CA LYS A 206 19.44 -19.80 5.06
C LYS A 206 20.49 -20.43 4.16
N GLU A 207 21.76 -20.37 4.58
CA GLU A 207 22.86 -20.91 3.79
C GLU A 207 22.82 -22.44 3.73
N LEU A 208 22.61 -23.08 4.88
CA LEU A 208 22.46 -24.54 4.96
C LEU A 208 21.23 -25.02 4.18
N GLN A 209 20.13 -24.27 4.28
CA GLN A 209 18.91 -24.55 3.49
C GLN A 209 19.20 -24.50 1.99
N PHE A 210 19.95 -23.49 1.53
CA PHE A 210 20.31 -23.32 0.14
C PHE A 210 21.23 -24.44 -0.37
N ILE A 211 22.26 -24.83 0.41
CA ILE A 211 23.19 -25.91 0.06
C ILE A 211 22.41 -27.21 -0.12
N ILE A 212 21.63 -27.61 0.89
CA ILE A 212 20.88 -28.88 0.84
C ILE A 212 19.89 -28.90 -0.32
N ARG A 213 19.22 -27.75 -0.57
CA ARG A 213 18.31 -27.63 -1.72
C ARG A 213 19.04 -27.87 -3.04
N ASN A 214 20.19 -27.26 -3.24
CA ASN A 214 20.94 -27.40 -4.48
C ASN A 214 21.43 -28.84 -4.68
N GLU A 215 21.90 -29.51 -3.65
CA GLU A 215 22.31 -30.90 -3.73
C GLU A 215 21.14 -31.83 -4.08
N LEU A 216 19.97 -31.61 -3.49
CA LEU A 216 18.77 -32.36 -3.85
C LEU A 216 18.34 -32.12 -5.31
N LEU A 217 18.42 -30.86 -5.79
CA LEU A 217 18.11 -30.56 -7.18
C LEU A 217 19.14 -31.16 -8.16
N ASN A 218 20.42 -31.19 -7.79
CA ASN A 218 21.48 -31.84 -8.55
C ASN A 218 21.24 -33.36 -8.61
N SER A 219 20.94 -33.98 -7.48
CA SER A 219 20.55 -35.38 -7.40
C SER A 219 19.35 -35.69 -8.32
N GLN A 220 18.34 -34.81 -8.31
CA GLN A 220 17.17 -34.98 -9.16
C GLN A 220 17.50 -34.95 -10.65
N LYS A 221 18.45 -34.10 -11.07
CA LYS A 221 18.92 -34.05 -12.46
C LYS A 221 19.67 -35.31 -12.87
N ILE A 222 20.54 -35.83 -11.97
CA ILE A 222 21.38 -37.01 -12.25
C ILE A 222 20.54 -38.28 -12.27
N PHE A 223 19.76 -38.50 -11.21
CA PHE A 223 19.02 -39.76 -11.00
C PHE A 223 17.60 -39.74 -11.53
N LYS A 224 17.12 -38.59 -12.04
CA LYS A 224 15.74 -38.38 -12.54
C LYS A 224 14.64 -38.84 -11.56
N ASN A 225 14.92 -38.68 -10.26
CA ASN A 225 13.97 -39.05 -9.22
C ASN A 225 12.75 -38.09 -9.20
N VAL A 226 11.64 -38.59 -8.65
CA VAL A 226 10.37 -37.83 -8.58
C VAL A 226 10.45 -36.69 -7.56
N GLY A 227 11.34 -36.80 -6.59
CA GLY A 227 11.55 -35.82 -5.55
C GLY A 227 12.43 -36.35 -4.44
N GLY A 228 12.74 -35.49 -3.49
CA GLY A 228 13.59 -35.82 -2.35
C GLY A 228 13.33 -34.91 -1.18
N ALA A 229 13.84 -35.27 -0.02
CA ALA A 229 13.85 -34.42 1.17
C ALA A 229 15.19 -34.54 1.90
N GLY A 230 15.59 -33.46 2.56
CA GLY A 230 16.78 -33.41 3.38
C GLY A 230 16.50 -32.63 4.68
N ILE A 231 16.94 -33.16 5.80
CA ILE A 231 16.83 -32.53 7.11
C ILE A 231 18.21 -32.49 7.73
N LEU A 232 18.62 -31.33 8.23
CA LEU A 232 19.81 -31.14 9.01
C LEU A 232 19.41 -30.71 10.42
N MET A 233 19.84 -31.47 11.42
CA MET A 233 19.50 -31.22 12.81
C MET A 233 20.75 -31.18 13.68
N ASN A 234 20.77 -30.25 14.63
CA ASN A 234 21.79 -30.20 15.66
C ASN A 234 21.45 -31.25 16.73
N ILE A 235 22.26 -32.28 16.83
CA ILE A 235 22.06 -33.41 17.78
C ILE A 235 22.15 -33.03 19.26
N LYS A 236 22.80 -31.89 19.57
CA LYS A 236 22.98 -31.50 20.99
C LYS A 236 21.71 -30.84 21.56
N ASN A 237 20.95 -30.13 20.76
CA ASN A 237 19.79 -29.35 21.23
C ASN A 237 18.50 -29.63 20.46
N GLY A 238 18.55 -30.46 19.40
CA GLY A 238 17.39 -30.82 18.59
C GLY A 238 16.93 -29.72 17.61
N GLU A 239 17.69 -28.64 17.48
CA GLU A 239 17.34 -27.57 16.50
C GLU A 239 17.42 -28.07 15.05
N ILE A 240 16.35 -27.85 14.28
CA ILE A 240 16.36 -28.10 12.85
C ILE A 240 17.02 -26.90 12.17
N LEU A 241 18.19 -27.11 11.54
CA LEU A 241 18.96 -26.10 10.87
C LEU A 241 18.56 -25.98 9.38
N SER A 242 18.09 -27.07 8.78
CA SER A 242 17.55 -27.09 7.42
C SER A 242 16.49 -28.17 7.30
N LEU A 243 15.43 -27.85 6.53
CA LEU A 243 14.38 -28.80 6.14
C LEU A 243 13.95 -28.45 4.71
N VAL A 244 14.37 -29.27 3.77
CA VAL A 244 14.10 -29.09 2.34
C VAL A 244 13.28 -30.23 1.81
N SER A 245 12.34 -29.92 0.93
CA SER A 245 11.62 -30.89 0.11
C SER A 245 11.58 -30.40 -1.33
N VAL A 246 11.85 -31.30 -2.29
CA VAL A 246 11.81 -31.00 -3.72
C VAL A 246 10.89 -32.01 -4.45
N PRO A 247 10.24 -31.63 -5.51
CA PRO A 247 10.15 -30.29 -6.12
C PRO A 247 9.45 -29.29 -5.19
N ASP A 248 9.87 -28.04 -5.28
CA ASP A 248 9.35 -26.93 -4.52
C ASP A 248 8.53 -25.95 -5.40
N PHE A 249 8.00 -24.90 -4.79
CA PHE A 249 7.15 -23.90 -5.45
C PHE A 249 7.46 -22.48 -4.97
N ASP A 250 7.17 -21.48 -5.81
CA ASP A 250 7.33 -20.07 -5.44
C ASP A 250 6.20 -19.64 -4.51
N LEU A 251 6.57 -19.19 -3.30
CA LEU A 251 5.63 -18.70 -2.29
C LEU A 251 4.89 -17.41 -2.70
N ASN A 252 5.47 -16.63 -3.63
CA ASN A 252 4.85 -15.40 -4.12
C ASN A 252 3.84 -15.64 -5.24
N SER A 253 3.84 -16.84 -5.84
CA SER A 253 2.92 -17.23 -6.90
C SER A 253 1.90 -18.24 -6.35
N ARG A 254 0.64 -18.08 -6.73
CA ARG A 254 -0.41 -19.03 -6.37
C ARG A 254 -0.66 -19.94 -7.56
N GLU A 255 -0.08 -21.11 -7.48
CA GLU A 255 -0.42 -22.21 -8.37
C GLU A 255 -1.48 -23.11 -7.71
N ASP A 256 -2.12 -23.96 -8.49
CA ASP A 256 -3.13 -24.89 -7.99
C ASP A 256 -2.55 -25.82 -6.91
N ILE A 257 -3.27 -25.92 -5.78
CA ILE A 257 -2.83 -26.66 -4.58
C ILE A 257 -2.79 -28.17 -4.82
N SER A 258 -3.46 -28.67 -5.83
CA SER A 258 -3.43 -30.10 -6.23
C SER A 258 -2.08 -30.56 -6.77
N ASN A 259 -1.16 -29.61 -7.03
CA ASN A 259 0.13 -29.92 -7.64
C ASN A 259 1.04 -30.68 -6.66
N ILE A 260 1.69 -31.72 -7.15
CA ILE A 260 2.65 -32.56 -6.42
C ILE A 260 3.83 -31.77 -5.78
N LYS A 261 4.07 -30.57 -6.24
CA LYS A 261 5.06 -29.63 -5.67
C LYS A 261 4.72 -29.20 -4.25
N TYR A 262 3.44 -29.21 -3.84
CA TYR A 262 3.02 -28.78 -2.51
C TYR A 262 3.21 -29.84 -1.42
N ILE A 263 3.60 -31.05 -1.78
CA ILE A 263 3.81 -32.14 -0.84
C ILE A 263 5.16 -31.95 -0.15
N ASN A 264 5.14 -31.73 1.16
CA ASN A 264 6.36 -31.77 1.96
C ASN A 264 6.77 -33.25 2.20
N ARG A 265 7.73 -33.73 1.44
CA ARG A 265 8.17 -35.14 1.49
C ARG A 265 8.88 -35.49 2.81
N ALA A 266 9.43 -34.49 3.50
CA ALA A 266 10.04 -34.72 4.81
C ALA A 266 9.02 -35.07 5.91
N THR A 267 7.76 -34.61 5.76
CA THR A 267 6.72 -34.80 6.79
C THR A 267 5.51 -35.60 6.33
N LYS A 268 5.27 -35.67 5.02
CA LYS A 268 4.12 -36.38 4.42
C LYS A 268 4.54 -37.47 3.44
N GLY A 269 5.84 -37.62 3.19
CA GLY A 269 6.35 -38.72 2.39
C GLY A 269 6.13 -40.05 3.13
N VAL A 270 5.45 -40.97 2.49
CA VAL A 270 5.29 -42.35 2.98
C VAL A 270 6.16 -43.25 2.12
N TYR A 271 7.08 -43.97 2.75
CA TYR A 271 7.89 -44.98 2.10
C TYR A 271 8.11 -46.18 3.07
N GLU A 272 8.30 -47.32 2.49
CA GLU A 272 8.55 -48.54 3.25
C GLU A 272 9.98 -48.51 3.79
N LEU A 273 10.13 -48.66 5.11
CA LEU A 273 11.42 -48.74 5.78
C LEU A 273 11.99 -50.15 5.59
N GLY A 274 13.06 -50.26 4.87
CA GLY A 274 13.78 -51.51 4.68
C GLY A 274 14.90 -51.37 3.67
N SER A 275 15.91 -52.23 3.77
CA SER A 275 17.04 -52.32 2.82
C SER A 275 17.74 -51.02 2.42
N VAL A 276 17.88 -50.09 3.37
CA VAL A 276 18.69 -48.88 3.22
C VAL A 276 19.98 -49.05 3.95
#